data_ee72f0c56b8fa3c828594f7edf2d41af
#
_entry.id   ee72f0c56b8fa3c828594f7edf2d41af
#
_cell.length_a   1.000
_cell.length_b   1.000
_cell.length_c   1.000
_cell.angle_alpha   90.00
_cell.angle_beta   90.00
_cell.angle_gamma   90.00
#
_symmetry.space_group_name_H-M   'P 1'
#
loop_
_entity.id
_entity.type
_entity.pdbx_description
1 polymer ?
#
loop_
_entity_poly.entity_id
_entity_poly.type
_entity_poly.pdbx_seq_one_letter_code
_entity_poly.pdbx_strand_id
1 'polypeptide(L)'
;MSAMTLTNVRLGADAQALQTLYVEDGRFVTSLSTASETLDLQGKLLLPGLVETHIHLDKACIMQRCQLSEGTLAEAIAQTRAAKADFTEADVYQRGAQVLDKAITQGTTHMRTHVEIDPQIGLIGFNAVRRLQADYAWAISLEICVFPQEGLLNNPGTEGLLCEALAMGAEVLGGCPYTDADPGAQIRRLFELAVEFDRDLDFHLDFDLNPEGMTIGEVIRCTHQLGWAGRVTIGHVTKLSALPRDTLLAVAESLAEAGVQVTCLPSTDLFLTGREHFHNRPRGLAPLQHLHACGVTCSLSTNNIGNPFTPYGDASLVRQANLFANVSQLATEAELLRCLSWVSSESARLLRLPDYGLTPGCRADFIVFDAPSPAAVVAEISPPLMGYKAGRKTFERAQARLLRP
;
A
#
# COMPACT_ATOMS: atom_id res chain seq x y z
N MET A 1 24.63 16.84 -12.01
CA MET A 1 23.80 15.88 -12.77
C MET A 1 24.58 14.58 -12.84
N SER A 2 24.05 13.50 -12.33
CA SER A 2 24.75 12.21 -12.27
C SER A 2 24.25 11.34 -13.41
N ALA A 3 25.11 10.95 -14.33
CA ALA A 3 24.85 9.95 -15.34
C ALA A 3 25.38 8.61 -14.87
N MET A 4 24.63 7.52 -15.12
CA MET A 4 24.98 6.15 -14.74
C MET A 4 24.68 5.18 -15.86
N THR A 5 25.61 4.25 -16.11
CA THR A 5 25.40 3.11 -17.00
C THR A 5 25.26 1.85 -16.15
N LEU A 6 24.12 1.17 -16.25
CA LEU A 6 23.89 -0.12 -15.63
C LEU A 6 24.19 -1.21 -16.67
N THR A 7 25.18 -2.05 -16.40
CA THR A 7 25.58 -3.13 -17.31
C THR A 7 25.23 -4.51 -16.74
N ASN A 8 25.13 -5.49 -17.61
CA ASN A 8 24.79 -6.87 -17.25
C ASN A 8 23.47 -6.97 -16.41
N VAL A 9 22.46 -6.18 -16.82
CA VAL A 9 21.15 -6.11 -16.16
C VAL A 9 20.25 -7.22 -16.65
N ARG A 10 19.64 -7.96 -15.76
CA ARG A 10 18.58 -8.92 -16.09
C ARG A 10 17.20 -8.36 -15.68
N LEU A 11 16.24 -8.38 -16.61
CA LEU A 11 14.88 -7.89 -16.40
C LEU A 11 13.84 -9.01 -16.31
N GLY A 12 14.19 -10.24 -16.67
CA GLY A 12 13.30 -11.40 -16.72
C GLY A 12 13.94 -12.67 -16.19
N ALA A 13 13.31 -13.80 -16.50
CA ALA A 13 13.80 -15.13 -16.09
C ALA A 13 14.98 -15.63 -16.93
N ASP A 14 15.18 -15.15 -18.16
CA ASP A 14 16.28 -15.58 -19.02
C ASP A 14 17.61 -14.99 -18.53
N ALA A 15 18.45 -15.86 -18.00
CA ALA A 15 19.78 -15.49 -17.49
C ALA A 15 20.76 -15.02 -18.59
N GLN A 16 20.50 -15.32 -19.85
CA GLN A 16 21.34 -14.93 -21.00
C GLN A 16 20.89 -13.59 -21.61
N ALA A 17 19.66 -13.13 -21.34
CA ALA A 17 19.11 -11.88 -21.84
C ALA A 17 19.57 -10.68 -20.99
N LEU A 18 20.91 -10.42 -21.01
CA LEU A 18 21.49 -9.27 -20.29
C LEU A 18 21.35 -7.99 -21.13
N GLN A 19 21.01 -6.91 -20.44
CA GLN A 19 20.79 -5.59 -21.05
C GLN A 19 21.72 -4.55 -20.44
N THR A 20 21.85 -3.42 -21.14
CA THR A 20 22.45 -2.19 -20.59
C THR A 20 21.37 -1.13 -20.51
N LEU A 21 21.24 -0.48 -19.36
CA LEU A 21 20.33 0.63 -19.15
C LEU A 21 21.13 1.89 -18.81
N TYR A 22 20.58 3.03 -19.19
CA TYR A 22 21.20 4.33 -18.97
C TYR A 22 20.30 5.18 -18.10
N VAL A 23 20.90 5.87 -17.15
CA VAL A 23 20.22 6.82 -16.25
C VAL A 23 20.95 8.17 -16.36
N GLU A 24 20.18 9.22 -16.62
CA GLU A 24 20.65 10.60 -16.62
C GLU A 24 19.60 11.49 -15.97
N ASP A 25 20.03 12.39 -15.10
CA ASP A 25 19.14 13.31 -14.37
C ASP A 25 17.97 12.63 -13.64
N GLY A 26 18.25 11.45 -13.09
CA GLY A 26 17.27 10.68 -12.32
C GLY A 26 16.21 9.95 -13.14
N ARG A 27 16.39 9.84 -14.45
CA ARG A 27 15.49 9.14 -15.37
C ARG A 27 16.22 8.11 -16.22
N PHE A 28 15.52 7.05 -16.59
CA PHE A 28 16.00 6.16 -17.66
C PHE A 28 16.01 6.91 -18.99
N VAL A 29 17.08 6.71 -19.76
CA VAL A 29 17.26 7.34 -21.08
C VAL A 29 17.70 6.31 -22.13
N THR A 30 17.55 6.63 -23.41
CA THR A 30 18.00 5.75 -24.51
C THR A 30 19.51 5.78 -24.69
N SER A 31 20.17 6.89 -24.37
CA SER A 31 21.62 7.11 -24.46
C SER A 31 22.01 8.25 -23.52
N LEU A 32 23.25 8.26 -23.10
CA LEU A 32 23.81 9.33 -22.27
C LEU A 32 24.31 10.50 -23.11
N SER A 33 24.15 11.70 -22.58
CA SER A 33 24.73 12.93 -23.14
C SER A 33 26.10 13.26 -22.52
N THR A 34 26.43 12.70 -21.35
CA THR A 34 27.64 12.97 -20.58
C THR A 34 28.36 11.69 -20.18
N ALA A 35 29.62 11.82 -19.74
CA ALA A 35 30.36 10.71 -19.13
C ALA A 35 29.65 10.20 -17.87
N SER A 36 29.59 8.89 -17.70
CA SER A 36 28.84 8.22 -16.63
C SER A 36 29.71 7.33 -15.75
N GLU A 37 29.26 7.14 -14.51
CA GLU A 37 29.70 6.03 -13.69
C GLU A 37 29.09 4.73 -14.19
N THR A 38 29.87 3.64 -14.21
CA THR A 38 29.35 2.31 -14.62
C THR A 38 29.15 1.44 -13.39
N LEU A 39 27.95 0.88 -13.26
CA LEU A 39 27.58 -0.12 -12.27
C LEU A 39 27.30 -1.45 -12.97
N ASP A 40 28.17 -2.44 -12.75
CA ASP A 40 27.99 -3.79 -13.26
C ASP A 40 27.10 -4.59 -12.29
N LEU A 41 25.91 -4.98 -12.74
CA LEU A 41 24.95 -5.76 -11.96
C LEU A 41 25.21 -7.28 -12.00
N GLN A 42 26.20 -7.75 -12.78
CA GLN A 42 26.66 -9.15 -12.80
C GLN A 42 25.51 -10.16 -13.03
N GLY A 43 24.55 -9.83 -13.87
CA GLY A 43 23.39 -10.67 -14.14
C GLY A 43 22.31 -10.68 -13.06
N LYS A 44 22.38 -9.79 -12.05
CA LYS A 44 21.33 -9.66 -11.05
C LYS A 44 20.05 -9.08 -11.65
N LEU A 45 18.93 -9.45 -11.02
CA LEU A 45 17.61 -9.03 -11.44
C LEU A 45 17.34 -7.59 -11.01
N LEU A 46 16.92 -6.76 -11.94
CA LEU A 46 16.49 -5.40 -11.70
C LEU A 46 14.97 -5.29 -11.90
N LEU A 47 14.27 -4.76 -10.91
CA LEU A 47 12.83 -4.50 -10.93
C LEU A 47 12.56 -3.01 -10.64
N PRO A 48 11.41 -2.47 -11.08
CA PRO A 48 10.96 -1.15 -10.62
C PRO A 48 10.79 -1.14 -9.09
N GLY A 49 10.90 0.03 -8.48
CA GLY A 49 10.67 0.20 -7.05
C GLY A 49 9.27 -0.25 -6.62
N LEU A 50 9.14 -0.89 -5.45
CA LEU A 50 7.85 -1.35 -4.94
C LEU A 50 7.00 -0.15 -4.50
N VAL A 51 5.67 -0.36 -4.54
CA VAL A 51 4.66 0.68 -4.27
C VAL A 51 3.70 0.21 -3.19
N GLU A 52 3.77 0.86 -2.03
CA GLU A 52 2.86 0.66 -0.89
C GLU A 52 1.63 1.54 -1.05
N THR A 53 0.46 0.96 -1.26
CA THR A 53 -0.76 1.73 -1.53
C THR A 53 -1.60 2.02 -0.28
N HIS A 54 -1.28 1.39 0.86
CA HIS A 54 -2.08 1.55 2.06
C HIS A 54 -1.31 1.13 3.32
N ILE A 55 -0.85 2.11 4.10
CA ILE A 55 -0.20 1.90 5.40
C ILE A 55 -0.58 3.01 6.37
N HIS A 56 -0.39 2.78 7.68
CA HIS A 56 -0.60 3.78 8.74
C HIS A 56 0.72 4.08 9.44
N LEU A 57 1.37 5.20 9.10
CA LEU A 57 2.58 5.66 9.78
C LEU A 57 2.29 6.32 11.13
N ASP A 58 1.14 6.98 11.26
CA ASP A 58 0.72 7.75 12.44
C ASP A 58 0.54 6.87 13.69
N LYS A 59 -0.02 5.67 13.54
CA LYS A 59 -0.26 4.71 14.62
C LYS A 59 0.63 3.47 14.59
N ALA A 60 1.73 3.50 13.82
CA ALA A 60 2.69 2.39 13.79
C ALA A 60 3.49 2.28 15.09
N CYS A 61 3.97 1.06 15.39
CA CYS A 61 4.89 0.76 16.50
C CYS A 61 4.41 1.19 17.90
N ILE A 62 3.11 1.05 18.19
CA ILE A 62 2.50 1.41 19.50
C ILE A 62 2.18 0.19 20.40
N MET A 63 2.52 -1.04 19.98
CA MET A 63 2.17 -2.25 20.74
C MET A 63 2.59 -2.23 22.20
N GLN A 64 3.72 -1.58 22.52
CA GLN A 64 4.21 -1.47 23.91
C GLN A 64 3.31 -0.62 24.81
N ARG A 65 2.39 0.18 24.22
CA ARG A 65 1.42 1.04 24.91
C ARG A 65 0.03 0.40 24.98
N CYS A 66 -0.15 -0.76 24.35
CA CYS A 66 -1.44 -1.41 24.19
C CYS A 66 -1.44 -2.79 24.86
N GLN A 67 -2.59 -3.20 25.39
CA GLN A 67 -2.77 -4.53 25.97
C GLN A 67 -3.84 -5.27 25.19
N LEU A 68 -3.43 -6.28 24.40
CA LEU A 68 -4.35 -7.14 23.68
C LEU A 68 -4.64 -8.39 24.51
N SER A 69 -5.93 -8.72 24.66
CA SER A 69 -6.42 -9.94 25.30
C SER A 69 -7.14 -10.85 24.30
N GLU A 70 -7.92 -10.27 23.40
CA GLU A 70 -8.77 -10.99 22.46
C GLU A 70 -8.27 -10.86 21.02
N GLY A 71 -7.60 -9.75 20.67
CA GLY A 71 -7.13 -9.43 19.33
C GLY A 71 -8.27 -9.16 18.33
N THR A 72 -9.43 -8.72 18.81
CA THR A 72 -10.58 -8.37 17.97
C THR A 72 -10.43 -6.98 17.36
N LEU A 73 -11.21 -6.69 16.29
CA LEU A 73 -11.25 -5.35 15.70
C LEU A 73 -11.70 -4.30 16.73
N ALA A 74 -12.73 -4.60 17.51
CA ALA A 74 -13.25 -3.70 18.54
C ALA A 74 -12.18 -3.38 19.60
N GLU A 75 -11.44 -4.39 20.06
CA GLU A 75 -10.31 -4.21 21.00
C GLU A 75 -9.20 -3.36 20.34
N ALA A 76 -8.85 -3.64 19.09
CA ALA A 76 -7.81 -2.90 18.37
C ALA A 76 -8.16 -1.40 18.25
N ILE A 77 -9.41 -1.07 17.91
CA ILE A 77 -9.92 0.31 17.87
C ILE A 77 -9.82 0.95 19.26
N ALA A 78 -10.34 0.29 20.31
CA ALA A 78 -10.36 0.82 21.66
C ALA A 78 -8.94 1.07 22.21
N GLN A 79 -8.01 0.12 22.03
CA GLN A 79 -6.63 0.24 22.48
C GLN A 79 -5.87 1.34 21.73
N THR A 80 -6.07 1.47 20.40
CA THR A 80 -5.45 2.54 19.60
C THR A 80 -6.01 3.90 20.03
N ARG A 81 -7.33 4.02 20.21
CA ARG A 81 -7.97 5.24 20.69
C ARG A 81 -7.42 5.70 22.04
N ALA A 82 -7.24 4.76 22.98
CA ALA A 82 -6.63 5.07 24.28
C ALA A 82 -5.18 5.55 24.11
N ALA A 83 -4.38 4.89 23.29
CA ALA A 83 -2.98 5.24 23.06
C ALA A 83 -2.80 6.60 22.36
N LYS A 84 -3.76 7.03 21.53
CA LYS A 84 -3.74 8.32 20.82
C LYS A 84 -3.71 9.53 21.79
N ALA A 85 -4.22 9.40 23.00
CA ALA A 85 -4.21 10.47 23.99
C ALA A 85 -2.81 11.00 24.32
N ASP A 86 -1.79 10.15 24.17
CA ASP A 86 -0.39 10.46 24.48
C ASP A 86 0.45 10.75 23.22
N PHE A 87 -0.17 10.85 22.04
CA PHE A 87 0.58 11.14 20.81
C PHE A 87 1.02 12.60 20.76
N THR A 88 2.27 12.81 20.38
CA THR A 88 2.84 14.11 20.01
C THR A 88 3.40 14.03 18.60
N GLU A 89 3.59 15.17 17.94
CA GLU A 89 4.21 15.20 16.60
C GLU A 89 5.61 14.54 16.60
N ALA A 90 6.41 14.75 17.66
CA ALA A 90 7.73 14.15 17.78
C ALA A 90 7.67 12.62 17.91
N ASP A 91 6.71 12.11 18.69
CA ASP A 91 6.49 10.68 18.87
C ASP A 91 6.02 10.01 17.56
N VAL A 92 5.01 10.57 16.90
CA VAL A 92 4.50 10.06 15.60
C VAL A 92 5.61 10.09 14.55
N TYR A 93 6.36 11.18 14.46
CA TYR A 93 7.51 11.31 13.57
C TYR A 93 8.54 10.19 13.80
N GLN A 94 8.95 9.99 15.06
CA GLN A 94 9.97 8.98 15.38
C GLN A 94 9.52 7.56 15.03
N ARG A 95 8.26 7.20 15.29
CA ARG A 95 7.69 5.88 14.97
C ARG A 95 7.51 5.69 13.46
N GLY A 96 7.01 6.72 12.77
CA GLY A 96 6.88 6.73 11.31
C GLY A 96 8.23 6.61 10.61
N ALA A 97 9.27 7.30 11.07
CA ALA A 97 10.64 7.21 10.56
C ALA A 97 11.18 5.76 10.63
N GLN A 98 10.97 5.06 11.75
CA GLN A 98 11.38 3.65 11.88
C GLN A 98 10.70 2.74 10.84
N VAL A 99 9.45 3.01 10.49
CA VAL A 99 8.74 2.23 9.45
C VAL A 99 9.25 2.60 8.07
N LEU A 100 9.51 3.88 7.79
CA LEU A 100 10.07 4.32 6.52
C LEU A 100 11.46 3.73 6.27
N ASP A 101 12.35 3.70 7.28
CA ASP A 101 13.66 3.05 7.18
C ASP A 101 13.54 1.57 6.81
N LYS A 102 12.57 0.85 7.40
CA LYS A 102 12.28 -0.53 7.02
C LYS A 102 11.75 -0.62 5.59
N ALA A 103 10.75 0.17 5.22
CA ALA A 103 10.14 0.14 3.90
C ALA A 103 11.15 0.44 2.79
N ILE A 104 12.01 1.44 2.97
CA ILE A 104 13.08 1.77 2.03
C ILE A 104 14.03 0.59 1.85
N THR A 105 14.49 -0.03 2.94
CA THR A 105 15.40 -1.18 2.88
C THR A 105 14.74 -2.47 2.40
N GLN A 106 13.40 -2.49 2.28
CA GLN A 106 12.62 -3.54 1.61
C GLN A 106 12.26 -3.18 0.16
N GLY A 107 12.75 -2.05 -0.35
CA GLY A 107 12.63 -1.68 -1.76
C GLY A 107 11.41 -0.82 -2.11
N THR A 108 10.69 -0.30 -1.14
CA THR A 108 9.56 0.61 -1.38
C THR A 108 10.07 1.98 -1.78
N THR A 109 9.59 2.51 -2.91
CA THR A 109 9.95 3.83 -3.45
C THR A 109 8.80 4.83 -3.47
N HIS A 110 7.56 4.34 -3.38
CA HIS A 110 6.34 5.14 -3.30
C HIS A 110 5.41 4.56 -2.24
N MET A 111 4.71 5.42 -1.51
CA MET A 111 3.86 5.01 -0.40
C MET A 111 2.69 5.98 -0.23
N ARG A 112 1.45 5.44 -0.16
CA ARG A 112 0.29 6.15 0.37
C ARG A 112 0.14 5.76 1.84
N THR A 113 0.15 6.75 2.72
CA THR A 113 -0.08 6.54 4.15
C THR A 113 -1.38 7.17 4.61
N HIS A 114 -2.18 6.41 5.35
CA HIS A 114 -3.42 6.87 5.95
C HIS A 114 -3.14 7.47 7.32
N VAL A 115 -3.71 8.64 7.58
CA VAL A 115 -3.56 9.40 8.83
C VAL A 115 -4.93 9.66 9.43
N GLU A 116 -5.10 9.25 10.67
CA GLU A 116 -6.34 9.45 11.40
C GLU A 116 -6.54 10.93 11.77
N ILE A 117 -7.74 11.44 11.51
CA ILE A 117 -8.18 12.78 11.87
C ILE A 117 -9.45 12.68 12.70
N ASP A 118 -9.40 13.19 13.91
CA ASP A 118 -10.56 13.32 14.81
C ASP A 118 -10.29 14.42 15.86
N PRO A 119 -11.30 14.91 16.62
CA PRO A 119 -11.12 15.95 17.61
C PRO A 119 -10.17 15.62 18.77
N GLN A 120 -9.89 14.32 19.03
CA GLN A 120 -8.98 13.91 20.10
C GLN A 120 -7.51 14.12 19.69
N ILE A 121 -7.16 13.73 18.45
CA ILE A 121 -5.79 13.80 17.93
C ILE A 121 -5.53 15.11 17.16
N GLY A 122 -6.59 15.77 16.66
CA GLY A 122 -6.45 16.95 15.78
C GLY A 122 -5.61 16.63 14.55
N LEU A 123 -4.64 17.51 14.26
CA LEU A 123 -3.72 17.40 13.13
C LEU A 123 -2.32 16.92 13.53
N ILE A 124 -2.11 16.41 14.74
CA ILE A 124 -0.79 15.96 15.24
C ILE A 124 -0.18 14.91 14.31
N GLY A 125 -0.96 13.88 13.96
CA GLY A 125 -0.51 12.83 13.04
C GLY A 125 -0.17 13.37 11.66
N PHE A 126 -1.02 14.25 11.13
CA PHE A 126 -0.86 14.86 9.81
C PHE A 126 0.40 15.74 9.74
N ASN A 127 0.63 16.61 10.72
CA ASN A 127 1.82 17.46 10.77
C ASN A 127 3.12 16.64 10.84
N ALA A 128 3.15 15.60 11.67
CA ALA A 128 4.29 14.70 11.80
C ALA A 128 4.58 13.98 10.47
N VAL A 129 3.55 13.45 9.80
CA VAL A 129 3.70 12.72 8.53
C VAL A 129 4.08 13.66 7.38
N ARG A 130 3.56 14.89 7.34
CA ARG A 130 4.03 15.91 6.37
C ARG A 130 5.51 16.23 6.52
N ARG A 131 6.00 16.28 7.75
CA ARG A 131 7.44 16.43 7.99
C ARG A 131 8.23 15.21 7.49
N LEU A 132 7.74 13.99 7.75
CA LEU A 132 8.34 12.77 7.19
C LEU A 132 8.35 12.79 5.65
N GLN A 133 7.26 13.26 5.01
CA GLN A 133 7.19 13.39 3.55
C GLN A 133 8.33 14.25 3.00
N ALA A 134 8.62 15.38 3.64
CA ALA A 134 9.71 16.28 3.24
C ALA A 134 11.09 15.67 3.53
N ASP A 135 11.30 15.15 4.74
CA ASP A 135 12.60 14.66 5.20
C ASP A 135 13.04 13.36 4.49
N TYR A 136 12.10 12.54 4.01
CA TYR A 136 12.35 11.25 3.34
C TYR A 136 12.22 11.31 1.80
N ALA A 137 11.93 12.47 1.21
CA ALA A 137 11.76 12.63 -0.24
C ALA A 137 12.97 12.16 -1.07
N TRP A 138 14.14 12.07 -0.48
CA TRP A 138 15.36 11.57 -1.10
C TRP A 138 15.34 10.06 -1.39
N ALA A 139 14.48 9.28 -0.70
CA ALA A 139 14.43 7.82 -0.79
C ALA A 139 13.05 7.27 -1.12
N ILE A 140 11.98 7.96 -0.72
CA ILE A 140 10.60 7.50 -0.90
C ILE A 140 9.68 8.69 -1.16
N SER A 141 8.72 8.54 -2.08
CA SER A 141 7.65 9.51 -2.29
C SER A 141 6.46 9.11 -1.42
N LEU A 142 6.05 9.99 -0.49
CA LEU A 142 4.86 9.78 0.33
C LEU A 142 3.67 10.56 -0.25
N GLU A 143 2.50 9.94 -0.22
CA GLU A 143 1.19 10.53 -0.47
C GLU A 143 0.36 10.36 0.81
N ILE A 144 -0.28 11.43 1.29
CA ILE A 144 -0.99 11.44 2.57
C ILE A 144 -2.49 11.37 2.31
N CYS A 145 -3.11 10.31 2.82
CA CYS A 145 -4.56 10.12 2.88
C CYS A 145 -5.05 10.44 4.29
N VAL A 146 -5.89 11.46 4.44
CA VAL A 146 -6.51 11.79 5.73
C VAL A 146 -7.90 11.18 5.85
N PHE A 147 -8.24 10.57 6.99
CA PHE A 147 -9.48 9.83 7.13
C PHE A 147 -10.05 9.81 8.56
N PRO A 148 -11.39 9.68 8.72
CA PRO A 148 -12.08 9.69 10.01
C PRO A 148 -12.24 8.26 10.57
N GLN A 149 -11.21 7.70 11.21
CA GLN A 149 -11.27 6.34 11.80
C GLN A 149 -12.38 6.21 12.86
N GLU A 150 -12.63 7.26 13.63
CA GLU A 150 -13.62 7.28 14.72
C GLU A 150 -15.02 7.71 14.25
N GLY A 151 -15.24 7.81 12.93
CA GLY A 151 -16.47 8.29 12.32
C GLY A 151 -16.42 9.77 11.95
N LEU A 152 -17.20 10.12 10.95
CA LEU A 152 -17.37 11.48 10.44
C LEU A 152 -18.62 12.14 11.05
N LEU A 153 -19.76 11.45 10.92
CA LEU A 153 -21.07 11.97 11.33
C LEU A 153 -21.32 11.80 12.83
N ASN A 154 -20.81 10.71 13.39
CA ASN A 154 -20.93 10.45 14.84
C ASN A 154 -19.95 11.27 15.69
N ASN A 155 -18.98 11.94 15.09
CA ASN A 155 -17.88 12.62 15.78
C ASN A 155 -17.80 14.09 15.38
N PRO A 156 -18.63 14.98 15.98
CA PRO A 156 -18.71 16.40 15.62
C PRO A 156 -17.35 17.10 15.68
N GLY A 157 -17.01 17.86 14.63
CA GLY A 157 -15.73 18.56 14.47
C GLY A 157 -14.74 17.85 13.56
N THR A 158 -14.90 16.57 13.31
CA THR A 158 -14.00 15.79 12.43
C THR A 158 -13.99 16.33 11.00
N GLU A 159 -15.15 16.67 10.43
CA GLU A 159 -15.23 17.22 9.08
C GLU A 159 -14.42 18.53 8.93
N GLY A 160 -14.52 19.44 9.88
CA GLY A 160 -13.76 20.69 9.86
C GLY A 160 -12.25 20.45 9.84
N LEU A 161 -11.76 19.48 10.64
CA LEU A 161 -10.35 19.10 10.67
C LEU A 161 -9.90 18.40 9.37
N LEU A 162 -10.74 17.57 8.74
CA LEU A 162 -10.47 17.00 7.44
C LEU A 162 -10.33 18.08 6.37
N CYS A 163 -11.26 19.03 6.32
CA CYS A 163 -11.20 20.18 5.40
C CYS A 163 -9.93 21.00 5.62
N GLU A 164 -9.52 21.24 6.88
CA GLU A 164 -8.27 21.92 7.21
C GLU A 164 -7.05 21.15 6.67
N ALA A 165 -6.96 19.83 6.91
CA ALA A 165 -5.88 19.00 6.41
C ALA A 165 -5.82 18.98 4.86
N LEU A 166 -6.97 18.91 4.18
CA LEU A 166 -7.07 18.98 2.72
C LEU A 166 -6.61 20.34 2.19
N ALA A 167 -7.01 21.43 2.82
CA ALA A 167 -6.55 22.78 2.50
C ALA A 167 -5.05 22.97 2.74
N MET A 168 -4.48 22.28 3.73
CA MET A 168 -3.04 22.24 4.01
C MET A 168 -2.25 21.33 3.03
N GLY A 169 -2.92 20.61 2.14
CA GLY A 169 -2.28 19.84 1.05
C GLY A 169 -2.27 18.33 1.25
N ALA A 170 -3.15 17.75 2.07
CA ALA A 170 -3.39 16.30 2.00
C ALA A 170 -3.84 15.93 0.59
N GLU A 171 -3.23 14.87 0.03
CA GLU A 171 -3.40 14.50 -1.37
C GLU A 171 -4.64 13.64 -1.61
N VAL A 172 -5.07 12.86 -0.60
CA VAL A 172 -6.17 11.89 -0.69
C VAL A 172 -7.09 12.03 0.50
N LEU A 173 -8.39 11.88 0.28
CA LEU A 173 -9.40 11.83 1.32
C LEU A 173 -9.85 10.37 1.53
N GLY A 174 -9.76 9.88 2.74
CA GLY A 174 -10.16 8.53 3.11
C GLY A 174 -11.48 8.50 3.87
N GLY A 175 -12.01 7.27 4.03
CA GLY A 175 -13.21 7.01 4.81
C GLY A 175 -13.14 5.72 5.60
N CYS A 176 -13.96 5.61 6.63
CA CYS A 176 -14.18 4.41 7.43
C CYS A 176 -15.67 4.26 7.73
N PRO A 177 -16.53 3.98 6.71
CA PRO A 177 -17.99 4.11 6.83
C PRO A 177 -18.61 3.21 7.90
N TYR A 178 -18.05 2.04 8.17
CA TYR A 178 -18.55 1.10 9.18
C TYR A 178 -18.43 1.60 10.64
N THR A 179 -17.79 2.76 10.86
CA THR A 179 -17.71 3.39 12.19
C THR A 179 -18.80 4.45 12.42
N ASP A 180 -19.54 4.84 11.39
CA ASP A 180 -20.71 5.71 11.51
C ASP A 180 -22.03 4.92 11.57
N ALA A 181 -23.07 5.55 12.15
CA ALA A 181 -24.41 4.96 12.22
C ALA A 181 -25.11 4.87 10.86
N ASP A 182 -24.77 5.75 9.91
CA ASP A 182 -25.19 5.72 8.51
C ASP A 182 -23.94 5.67 7.61
N PRO A 183 -23.44 4.46 7.30
CA PRO A 183 -22.29 4.29 6.41
C PRO A 183 -22.47 4.93 5.02
N GLY A 184 -23.69 4.87 4.47
CA GLY A 184 -24.00 5.45 3.17
C GLY A 184 -23.93 6.97 3.19
N ALA A 185 -24.38 7.60 4.27
CA ALA A 185 -24.28 9.06 4.42
C ALA A 185 -22.80 9.51 4.55
N GLN A 186 -21.96 8.77 5.27
CA GLN A 186 -20.53 9.05 5.32
C GLN A 186 -19.93 9.00 3.91
N ILE A 187 -20.20 7.93 3.14
CA ILE A 187 -19.70 7.78 1.76
C ILE A 187 -20.10 8.98 0.91
N ARG A 188 -21.39 9.33 0.88
CA ARG A 188 -21.88 10.48 0.09
C ARG A 188 -21.18 11.78 0.49
N ARG A 189 -21.05 12.05 1.80
CA ARG A 189 -20.40 13.27 2.27
C ARG A 189 -18.93 13.34 1.89
N LEU A 190 -18.19 12.24 1.98
CA LEU A 190 -16.79 12.18 1.57
C LEU A 190 -16.62 12.37 0.05
N PHE A 191 -17.54 11.86 -0.77
CA PHE A 191 -17.54 12.15 -2.21
C PHE A 191 -17.80 13.64 -2.51
N GLU A 192 -18.70 14.31 -1.79
CA GLU A 192 -18.92 15.75 -1.92
C GLU A 192 -17.64 16.54 -1.60
N LEU A 193 -16.96 16.21 -0.49
CA LEU A 193 -15.70 16.83 -0.10
C LEU A 193 -14.58 16.52 -1.12
N ALA A 194 -14.52 15.31 -1.65
CA ALA A 194 -13.53 14.94 -2.66
C ALA A 194 -13.70 15.76 -3.95
N VAL A 195 -14.93 16.04 -4.35
CA VAL A 195 -15.23 16.92 -5.50
C VAL A 195 -14.86 18.37 -5.16
N GLU A 196 -15.21 18.85 -3.96
CA GLU A 196 -14.93 20.23 -3.52
C GLU A 196 -13.42 20.53 -3.51
N PHE A 197 -12.61 19.58 -3.00
CA PHE A 197 -11.17 19.75 -2.90
C PHE A 197 -10.37 19.14 -4.06
N ASP A 198 -11.02 18.54 -5.05
CA ASP A 198 -10.41 17.79 -6.16
C ASP A 198 -9.41 16.74 -5.68
N ARG A 199 -9.86 15.82 -4.80
CA ARG A 199 -9.03 14.77 -4.21
C ARG A 199 -9.50 13.37 -4.61
N ASP A 200 -8.55 12.43 -4.70
CA ASP A 200 -8.85 11.01 -4.82
C ASP A 200 -9.43 10.48 -3.51
N LEU A 201 -10.15 9.37 -3.57
CA LEU A 201 -10.76 8.71 -2.41
C LEU A 201 -10.11 7.36 -2.12
N ASP A 202 -9.95 7.04 -0.82
CA ASP A 202 -9.45 5.74 -0.37
C ASP A 202 -10.16 5.30 0.92
N PHE A 203 -11.06 4.32 0.81
CA PHE A 203 -11.94 3.87 1.89
C PHE A 203 -11.43 2.60 2.57
N HIS A 204 -11.51 2.54 3.90
CA HIS A 204 -11.60 1.30 4.65
C HIS A 204 -13.05 0.82 4.56
N LEU A 205 -13.31 -0.27 3.84
CA LEU A 205 -14.68 -0.65 3.47
C LEU A 205 -14.97 -2.12 3.75
N ASP A 206 -16.21 -2.39 4.20
CA ASP A 206 -16.78 -3.74 4.28
C ASP A 206 -15.85 -4.75 4.97
N PHE A 207 -15.41 -4.41 6.20
CA PHE A 207 -14.43 -5.14 6.97
C PHE A 207 -15.09 -6.09 8.00
N ASP A 208 -15.58 -7.22 7.56
CA ASP A 208 -15.96 -8.43 8.33
C ASP A 208 -16.27 -9.57 7.34
N LEU A 209 -16.76 -10.70 7.80
CA LEU A 209 -17.09 -11.86 6.96
C LEU A 209 -18.61 -12.10 6.80
N ASN A 210 -19.45 -11.18 7.28
CA ASN A 210 -20.88 -11.21 7.00
C ASN A 210 -21.17 -10.44 5.71
N PRO A 211 -21.64 -11.08 4.63
CA PRO A 211 -21.91 -10.39 3.37
C PRO A 211 -23.10 -9.45 3.39
N GLU A 212 -23.89 -9.46 4.47
CA GLU A 212 -25.02 -8.54 4.61
C GLU A 212 -24.52 -7.10 4.84
N GLY A 213 -25.31 -6.12 4.37
CA GLY A 213 -25.05 -4.71 4.60
C GLY A 213 -23.75 -4.18 3.95
N MET A 214 -23.30 -4.78 2.85
CA MET A 214 -22.17 -4.26 2.07
C MET A 214 -22.45 -2.86 1.53
N THR A 215 -21.45 -1.98 1.59
CA THR A 215 -21.52 -0.58 1.15
C THR A 215 -20.82 -0.33 -0.19
N ILE A 216 -20.21 -1.34 -0.78
CA ILE A 216 -19.59 -1.28 -2.13
C ILE A 216 -20.56 -0.69 -3.18
N GLY A 217 -21.83 -1.08 -3.15
CA GLY A 217 -22.84 -0.58 -4.10
C GLY A 217 -23.01 0.95 -4.02
N GLU A 218 -22.92 1.54 -2.84
CA GLU A 218 -23.00 2.99 -2.66
C GLU A 218 -21.75 3.70 -3.20
N VAL A 219 -20.56 3.11 -3.00
CA VAL A 219 -19.31 3.64 -3.59
C VAL A 219 -19.38 3.61 -5.12
N ILE A 220 -19.80 2.50 -5.71
CA ILE A 220 -19.97 2.37 -7.16
C ILE A 220 -20.94 3.44 -7.69
N ARG A 221 -22.10 3.59 -7.03
CA ARG A 221 -23.13 4.56 -7.41
C ARG A 221 -22.59 6.00 -7.38
N CYS A 222 -21.91 6.40 -6.30
CA CYS A 222 -21.33 7.73 -6.17
C CYS A 222 -20.20 7.97 -7.20
N THR A 223 -19.36 6.96 -7.46
CA THR A 223 -18.30 7.04 -8.48
C THR A 223 -18.86 7.33 -9.85
N HIS A 224 -19.92 6.63 -10.26
CA HIS A 224 -20.60 6.86 -11.54
C HIS A 224 -21.26 8.25 -11.59
N GLN A 225 -22.01 8.61 -10.56
CA GLN A 225 -22.77 9.88 -10.54
C GLN A 225 -21.87 11.11 -10.61
N LEU A 226 -20.67 11.03 -10.02
CA LEU A 226 -19.76 12.17 -9.92
C LEU A 226 -18.60 12.11 -10.95
N GLY A 227 -18.55 11.04 -11.77
CA GLY A 227 -17.51 10.88 -12.78
C GLY A 227 -16.11 10.66 -12.17
N TRP A 228 -16.01 9.97 -11.01
CA TRP A 228 -14.77 9.77 -10.26
C TRP A 228 -14.03 8.46 -10.61
N ALA A 229 -14.31 7.86 -11.77
CA ALA A 229 -13.66 6.64 -12.26
C ALA A 229 -12.13 6.75 -12.25
N GLY A 230 -11.45 5.72 -11.73
CA GLY A 230 -9.98 5.68 -11.60
C GLY A 230 -9.41 6.55 -10.47
N ARG A 231 -10.27 7.18 -9.65
CA ARG A 231 -9.90 8.04 -8.52
C ARG A 231 -10.41 7.52 -7.16
N VAL A 232 -10.98 6.32 -7.13
CA VAL A 232 -11.58 5.72 -5.94
C VAL A 232 -10.95 4.37 -5.67
N THR A 233 -10.39 4.21 -4.49
CA THR A 233 -9.85 2.95 -3.97
C THR A 233 -10.68 2.49 -2.77
N ILE A 234 -10.89 1.18 -2.66
CA ILE A 234 -11.50 0.56 -1.48
C ILE A 234 -10.54 -0.48 -0.91
N GLY A 235 -10.23 -0.36 0.37
CA GLY A 235 -9.34 -1.23 1.11
C GLY A 235 -10.09 -2.27 1.94
N HIS A 236 -9.45 -3.39 2.23
CA HIS A 236 -9.96 -4.57 2.93
C HIS A 236 -11.00 -5.35 2.12
N VAL A 237 -12.22 -4.88 2.10
CA VAL A 237 -13.40 -5.50 1.47
C VAL A 237 -13.48 -7.01 1.71
N THR A 238 -13.21 -7.42 2.94
CA THR A 238 -13.11 -8.84 3.34
C THR A 238 -14.44 -9.59 3.17
N LYS A 239 -15.57 -8.87 3.20
CA LYS A 239 -16.90 -9.42 2.91
C LYS A 239 -16.99 -10.10 1.54
N LEU A 240 -16.19 -9.66 0.54
CA LEU A 240 -16.13 -10.29 -0.77
C LEU A 240 -15.70 -11.75 -0.71
N SER A 241 -14.90 -12.14 0.29
CA SER A 241 -14.46 -13.53 0.48
C SER A 241 -15.57 -14.49 0.93
N ALA A 242 -16.67 -13.94 1.43
CA ALA A 242 -17.84 -14.70 1.90
C ALA A 242 -18.96 -14.81 0.84
N LEU A 243 -18.80 -14.17 -0.33
CA LEU A 243 -19.81 -14.20 -1.39
C LEU A 243 -19.79 -15.50 -2.19
N PRO A 244 -20.96 -16.00 -2.61
CA PRO A 244 -21.04 -17.01 -3.66
C PRO A 244 -20.36 -16.51 -4.94
N ARG A 245 -19.76 -17.44 -5.70
CA ARG A 245 -18.94 -17.13 -6.88
C ARG A 245 -19.63 -16.18 -7.87
N ASP A 246 -20.87 -16.46 -8.25
CA ASP A 246 -21.57 -15.68 -9.27
C ASP A 246 -21.87 -14.25 -8.78
N THR A 247 -22.20 -14.10 -7.49
CA THR A 247 -22.39 -12.78 -6.85
C THR A 247 -21.08 -12.02 -6.80
N LEU A 248 -19.97 -12.69 -6.46
CA LEU A 248 -18.64 -12.08 -6.46
C LEU A 248 -18.25 -11.55 -7.84
N LEU A 249 -18.48 -12.36 -8.90
CA LEU A 249 -18.15 -11.94 -10.27
C LEU A 249 -19.00 -10.75 -10.73
N ALA A 250 -20.29 -10.71 -10.41
CA ALA A 250 -21.15 -9.57 -10.72
C ALA A 250 -20.69 -8.28 -10.01
N VAL A 251 -20.25 -8.38 -8.74
CA VAL A 251 -19.67 -7.24 -8.02
C VAL A 251 -18.34 -6.81 -8.65
N ALA A 252 -17.49 -7.76 -9.04
CA ALA A 252 -16.22 -7.49 -9.70
C ALA A 252 -16.38 -6.76 -11.04
N GLU A 253 -17.34 -7.19 -11.86
CA GLU A 253 -17.70 -6.53 -13.12
C GLU A 253 -18.17 -5.08 -12.86
N SER A 254 -19.04 -4.88 -11.87
CA SER A 254 -19.54 -3.56 -11.51
C SER A 254 -18.43 -2.63 -10.99
N LEU A 255 -17.45 -3.15 -10.21
CA LEU A 255 -16.27 -2.39 -9.76
C LEU A 255 -15.40 -1.99 -10.95
N ALA A 256 -15.15 -2.91 -11.90
CA ALA A 256 -14.37 -2.64 -13.09
C ALA A 256 -15.02 -1.58 -13.99
N GLU A 257 -16.34 -1.68 -14.24
CA GLU A 257 -17.11 -0.70 -15.00
C GLU A 257 -17.09 0.69 -14.37
N ALA A 258 -17.20 0.76 -13.04
CA ALA A 258 -17.10 2.02 -12.30
C ALA A 258 -15.68 2.58 -12.22
N GLY A 259 -14.65 1.79 -12.53
CA GLY A 259 -13.26 2.18 -12.36
C GLY A 259 -12.86 2.30 -10.88
N VAL A 260 -13.51 1.56 -9.98
CA VAL A 260 -13.16 1.48 -8.56
C VAL A 260 -12.05 0.44 -8.38
N GLN A 261 -11.02 0.82 -7.63
CA GLN A 261 -9.81 0.04 -7.41
C GLN A 261 -9.86 -0.67 -6.05
N VAL A 262 -9.15 -1.80 -5.90
CA VAL A 262 -9.20 -2.61 -4.67
C VAL A 262 -7.81 -2.87 -4.11
N THR A 263 -7.61 -2.56 -2.81
CA THR A 263 -6.41 -2.93 -2.05
C THR A 263 -6.74 -4.03 -1.02
N CYS A 264 -6.05 -5.17 -1.10
CA CYS A 264 -6.09 -6.21 -0.08
C CYS A 264 -4.92 -6.05 0.89
N LEU A 265 -5.17 -6.32 2.16
CA LEU A 265 -4.28 -6.03 3.28
C LEU A 265 -3.98 -7.31 4.10
N PRO A 266 -3.23 -8.29 3.50
CA PRO A 266 -3.23 -9.69 3.96
C PRO A 266 -2.90 -9.87 5.43
N SER A 267 -1.89 -9.17 5.95
CA SER A 267 -1.46 -9.34 7.36
C SER A 267 -2.53 -8.90 8.35
N THR A 268 -3.20 -7.77 8.10
CA THR A 268 -4.24 -7.24 8.97
C THR A 268 -5.53 -8.04 8.84
N ASP A 269 -5.96 -8.33 7.62
CA ASP A 269 -7.20 -9.03 7.34
C ASP A 269 -7.19 -10.43 7.97
N LEU A 270 -6.09 -11.19 7.79
CA LEU A 270 -5.92 -12.50 8.40
C LEU A 270 -5.82 -12.46 9.92
N PHE A 271 -5.23 -11.40 10.48
CA PHE A 271 -5.10 -11.28 11.93
C PHE A 271 -6.44 -11.00 12.61
N LEU A 272 -7.29 -10.17 12.00
CA LEU A 272 -8.52 -9.68 12.61
C LEU A 272 -9.76 -10.52 12.29
N THR A 273 -9.86 -11.13 11.09
CA THR A 273 -11.07 -11.82 10.64
C THR A 273 -11.12 -13.29 11.08
N GLY A 274 -12.33 -13.87 11.14
CA GLY A 274 -12.58 -15.30 11.39
C GLY A 274 -12.22 -15.78 12.81
N ARG A 275 -12.11 -14.89 13.78
CA ARG A 275 -11.75 -15.22 15.18
C ARG A 275 -12.82 -15.99 15.91
N GLU A 276 -14.07 -15.82 15.53
CA GLU A 276 -15.25 -16.54 16.05
C GLU A 276 -15.27 -18.03 15.67
N HIS A 277 -14.47 -18.43 14.67
CA HIS A 277 -14.38 -19.81 14.23
C HIS A 277 -13.26 -20.56 14.98
N PHE A 278 -13.63 -21.61 15.72
CA PHE A 278 -12.65 -22.48 16.38
C PHE A 278 -11.97 -23.47 15.39
N HIS A 279 -12.72 -23.95 14.38
CA HIS A 279 -12.25 -24.87 13.33
C HIS A 279 -12.73 -24.38 11.97
N ASN A 280 -12.13 -24.89 10.88
CA ASN A 280 -12.45 -24.46 9.50
C ASN A 280 -12.49 -22.95 9.36
N ARG A 281 -11.54 -22.25 9.97
CA ARG A 281 -11.47 -20.80 9.98
C ARG A 281 -11.41 -20.25 8.56
N PRO A 282 -12.31 -19.35 8.16
CA PRO A 282 -12.29 -18.73 6.85
C PRO A 282 -11.01 -17.93 6.65
N ARG A 283 -10.53 -17.85 5.41
CA ARG A 283 -9.29 -17.13 5.07
C ARG A 283 -9.45 -15.61 5.08
N GLY A 284 -10.66 -15.10 4.79
CA GLY A 284 -11.05 -13.71 5.00
C GLY A 284 -10.26 -12.66 4.21
N LEU A 285 -9.74 -13.00 3.02
CA LEU A 285 -9.06 -12.05 2.14
C LEU A 285 -9.92 -11.73 0.92
N ALA A 286 -9.91 -10.46 0.50
CA ALA A 286 -10.49 -10.09 -0.79
C ALA A 286 -9.87 -10.94 -1.92
N PRO A 287 -10.67 -11.58 -2.77
CA PRO A 287 -10.18 -12.55 -3.77
C PRO A 287 -9.65 -11.84 -5.03
N LEU A 288 -8.50 -11.16 -4.91
CA LEU A 288 -7.94 -10.30 -5.95
C LEU A 288 -7.76 -11.00 -7.31
N GLN A 289 -7.47 -12.31 -7.32
CA GLN A 289 -7.34 -13.06 -8.57
C GLN A 289 -8.61 -13.05 -9.42
N HIS A 290 -9.78 -13.04 -8.78
CA HIS A 290 -11.08 -12.96 -9.46
C HIS A 290 -11.43 -11.52 -9.85
N LEU A 291 -11.18 -10.56 -8.95
CA LEU A 291 -11.39 -9.14 -9.23
C LEU A 291 -10.54 -8.67 -10.42
N HIS A 292 -9.24 -9.00 -10.40
CA HIS A 292 -8.32 -8.66 -11.48
C HIS A 292 -8.70 -9.31 -12.82
N ALA A 293 -9.20 -10.55 -12.80
CA ALA A 293 -9.67 -11.23 -14.01
C ALA A 293 -10.89 -10.54 -14.66
N CYS A 294 -11.70 -9.82 -13.87
CA CYS A 294 -12.80 -8.98 -14.35
C CYS A 294 -12.35 -7.56 -14.74
N GLY A 295 -11.06 -7.22 -14.63
CA GLY A 295 -10.52 -5.91 -15.03
C GLY A 295 -10.37 -4.90 -13.91
N VAL A 296 -10.61 -5.26 -12.65
CA VAL A 296 -10.39 -4.37 -11.50
C VAL A 296 -8.90 -4.17 -11.30
N THR A 297 -8.46 -2.91 -11.13
CA THR A 297 -7.09 -2.60 -10.68
C THR A 297 -6.95 -2.99 -9.23
N CYS A 298 -5.98 -3.85 -8.93
CA CYS A 298 -5.79 -4.42 -7.60
C CYS A 298 -4.39 -4.10 -7.06
N SER A 299 -4.26 -4.06 -5.72
CA SER A 299 -2.97 -3.98 -5.03
C SER A 299 -2.94 -4.81 -3.76
N LEU A 300 -1.73 -5.12 -3.30
CA LEU A 300 -1.44 -5.71 -1.99
C LEU A 300 -0.62 -4.72 -1.17
N SER A 301 -0.98 -4.56 0.08
CA SER A 301 -0.32 -3.58 0.94
C SER A 301 -0.14 -4.07 2.38
N THR A 302 0.67 -3.33 3.16
CA THR A 302 1.07 -3.73 4.52
C THR A 302 -0.01 -3.40 5.55
N ASN A 303 -0.68 -2.28 5.41
CA ASN A 303 -1.64 -1.67 6.35
C ASN A 303 -1.01 -1.25 7.70
N ASN A 304 -0.80 -2.18 8.61
CA ASN A 304 -0.37 -1.90 9.98
C ASN A 304 0.93 -2.62 10.35
N ILE A 305 1.74 -2.00 11.21
CA ILE A 305 2.99 -2.57 11.74
C ILE A 305 3.09 -2.27 13.23
N GLY A 306 3.14 -3.33 14.06
CA GLY A 306 3.41 -3.23 15.49
C GLY A 306 2.39 -2.39 16.26
N ASN A 307 1.11 -2.56 15.94
CA ASN A 307 -0.01 -1.93 16.61
C ASN A 307 -1.13 -2.96 16.86
N PRO A 308 -2.23 -2.61 17.58
CA PRO A 308 -3.31 -3.54 17.88
C PRO A 308 -4.00 -4.16 16.66
N PHE A 309 -4.00 -3.53 15.49
CA PHE A 309 -4.57 -4.09 14.26
C PHE A 309 -3.65 -5.14 13.61
N THR A 310 -2.32 -5.02 13.80
CA THR A 310 -1.32 -6.01 13.37
C THR A 310 -0.09 -5.90 14.27
N PRO A 311 0.10 -6.79 15.25
CA PRO A 311 1.13 -6.64 16.28
C PRO A 311 2.56 -6.92 15.80
N TYR A 312 2.75 -7.23 14.54
CA TYR A 312 4.03 -7.53 13.88
C TYR A 312 4.12 -6.83 12.52
N GLY A 313 5.25 -7.02 11.81
CA GLY A 313 5.46 -6.50 10.46
C GLY A 313 6.86 -5.92 10.27
N ASP A 314 7.33 -5.98 9.03
CA ASP A 314 8.67 -5.58 8.61
C ASP A 314 8.67 -4.63 7.39
N ALA A 315 7.49 -4.15 6.98
CA ALA A 315 7.25 -3.33 5.79
C ALA A 315 7.67 -4.00 4.45
N SER A 316 7.75 -5.33 4.41
CA SER A 316 8.09 -6.07 3.18
C SER A 316 6.84 -6.33 2.33
N LEU A 317 6.71 -5.65 1.20
CA LEU A 317 5.65 -5.90 0.22
C LEU A 317 5.82 -7.27 -0.46
N VAL A 318 7.05 -7.74 -0.65
CA VAL A 318 7.31 -9.10 -1.16
C VAL A 318 6.73 -10.15 -0.21
N ARG A 319 6.84 -9.95 1.11
CA ARG A 319 6.20 -10.82 2.09
C ARG A 319 4.68 -10.77 2.01
N GLN A 320 4.07 -9.60 1.78
CA GLN A 320 2.63 -9.49 1.57
C GLN A 320 2.18 -10.26 0.32
N ALA A 321 2.93 -10.13 -0.78
CA ALA A 321 2.66 -10.88 -2.02
C ALA A 321 2.78 -12.40 -1.82
N ASN A 322 3.81 -12.88 -1.11
CA ASN A 322 3.97 -14.29 -0.78
C ASN A 322 2.85 -14.79 0.15
N LEU A 323 2.51 -14.04 1.20
CA LEU A 323 1.44 -14.39 2.13
C LEU A 323 0.10 -14.52 1.39
N PHE A 324 -0.22 -13.56 0.51
CA PHE A 324 -1.42 -13.62 -0.32
C PHE A 324 -1.43 -14.85 -1.23
N ALA A 325 -0.30 -15.13 -1.92
CA ALA A 325 -0.17 -16.31 -2.78
C ALA A 325 -0.43 -17.62 -2.02
N ASN A 326 0.15 -17.76 -0.82
CA ASN A 326 -0.07 -18.93 0.05
C ASN A 326 -1.55 -19.09 0.44
N VAL A 327 -2.18 -18.02 0.93
CA VAL A 327 -3.56 -18.05 1.40
C VAL A 327 -4.54 -18.28 0.25
N SER A 328 -4.28 -17.67 -0.91
CA SER A 328 -5.11 -17.79 -2.12
C SER A 328 -4.76 -19.01 -2.97
N GLN A 329 -3.78 -19.84 -2.55
CA GLN A 329 -3.34 -21.07 -3.21
C GLN A 329 -2.86 -20.85 -4.67
N LEU A 330 -2.15 -19.74 -4.90
CA LEU A 330 -1.55 -19.40 -6.18
C LEU A 330 -0.14 -20.00 -6.25
N ALA A 331 0.19 -20.74 -7.32
CA ALA A 331 1.42 -21.53 -7.38
C ALA A 331 2.16 -21.43 -8.73
N THR A 332 1.49 -21.04 -9.80
CA THR A 332 2.13 -20.95 -11.13
C THR A 332 2.99 -19.71 -11.25
N GLU A 333 3.98 -19.73 -12.15
CA GLU A 333 4.84 -18.58 -12.43
C GLU A 333 4.01 -17.34 -12.79
N ALA A 334 2.98 -17.49 -13.62
CA ALA A 334 2.10 -16.39 -14.02
C ALA A 334 1.32 -15.78 -12.84
N GLU A 335 0.89 -16.61 -11.89
CA GLU A 335 0.20 -16.15 -10.68
C GLU A 335 1.16 -15.41 -9.74
N LEU A 336 2.38 -15.91 -9.56
CA LEU A 336 3.40 -15.24 -8.74
C LEU A 336 3.84 -13.91 -9.35
N LEU A 337 3.99 -13.83 -10.69
CA LEU A 337 4.22 -12.57 -11.41
C LEU A 337 3.07 -11.59 -11.20
N ARG A 338 1.83 -12.08 -11.16
CA ARG A 338 0.68 -11.24 -10.85
C ARG A 338 0.72 -10.72 -9.41
N CYS A 339 1.07 -11.55 -8.43
CA CYS A 339 1.27 -11.11 -7.05
C CYS A 339 2.37 -10.03 -6.95
N LEU A 340 3.46 -10.16 -7.72
CA LEU A 340 4.50 -9.13 -7.81
C LEU A 340 3.95 -7.83 -8.43
N SER A 341 3.12 -7.93 -9.47
CA SER A 341 2.50 -6.74 -10.10
C SER A 341 1.60 -5.97 -9.13
N TRP A 342 0.92 -6.66 -8.21
CA TRP A 342 0.06 -6.04 -7.18
C TRP A 342 0.82 -5.31 -6.07
N VAL A 343 2.14 -5.40 -6.04
CA VAL A 343 3.01 -4.59 -5.17
C VAL A 343 3.96 -3.69 -5.96
N SER A 344 3.75 -3.59 -7.28
CA SER A 344 4.61 -2.82 -8.20
C SER A 344 3.77 -2.11 -9.28
N SER A 345 3.68 -2.62 -10.50
CA SER A 345 3.06 -1.95 -11.64
C SER A 345 1.55 -1.70 -11.47
N GLU A 346 0.79 -2.64 -10.90
CA GLU A 346 -0.64 -2.43 -10.63
C GLU A 346 -0.85 -1.42 -9.49
N SER A 347 -0.03 -1.49 -8.44
CA SER A 347 -0.02 -0.49 -7.37
C SER A 347 0.36 0.90 -7.90
N ALA A 348 1.32 0.99 -8.82
CA ALA A 348 1.68 2.25 -9.46
C ALA A 348 0.54 2.82 -10.31
N ARG A 349 -0.20 1.94 -11.02
CA ARG A 349 -1.41 2.32 -11.76
C ARG A 349 -2.50 2.83 -10.82
N LEU A 350 -2.69 2.17 -9.68
CA LEU A 350 -3.64 2.57 -8.63
C LEU A 350 -3.32 3.96 -8.08
N LEU A 351 -2.06 4.26 -7.80
CA LEU A 351 -1.61 5.58 -7.37
C LEU A 351 -1.46 6.59 -8.54
N ARG A 352 -1.79 6.18 -9.78
CA ARG A 352 -1.70 7.00 -10.98
C ARG A 352 -0.31 7.62 -11.20
N LEU A 353 0.76 6.84 -10.92
CA LEU A 353 2.14 7.28 -11.13
C LEU A 353 2.48 7.34 -12.63
N PRO A 354 2.71 8.52 -13.23
CA PRO A 354 2.78 8.66 -14.69
C PRO A 354 4.11 8.18 -15.28
N ASP A 355 5.16 8.15 -14.49
CA ASP A 355 6.54 7.89 -14.91
C ASP A 355 7.17 6.70 -14.17
N TYR A 356 6.34 5.70 -13.82
CA TYR A 356 6.76 4.47 -13.18
C TYR A 356 7.17 3.40 -14.21
N GLY A 357 8.32 2.75 -13.99
CA GLY A 357 8.81 1.66 -14.83
C GLY A 357 10.31 1.74 -15.09
N LEU A 358 10.79 0.94 -16.07
CA LEU A 358 12.21 0.83 -16.42
C LEU A 358 12.51 1.30 -17.85
N THR A 359 11.52 1.87 -18.54
CA THR A 359 11.67 2.34 -19.91
C THR A 359 12.18 3.79 -19.96
N PRO A 360 12.80 4.22 -21.05
CA PRO A 360 13.22 5.61 -21.22
C PRO A 360 12.07 6.59 -20.95
N GLY A 361 12.36 7.65 -20.19
CA GLY A 361 11.39 8.64 -19.71
C GLY A 361 10.89 8.38 -18.29
N CYS A 362 10.88 7.13 -17.82
CA CYS A 362 10.52 6.80 -16.44
C CYS A 362 11.56 7.29 -15.44
N ARG A 363 11.13 7.58 -14.22
CA ARG A 363 12.05 7.86 -13.09
C ARG A 363 12.89 6.63 -12.82
N ALA A 364 14.17 6.83 -12.53
CA ALA A 364 15.10 5.76 -12.19
C ALA A 364 14.93 5.32 -10.71
N ASP A 365 13.70 4.86 -10.39
CA ASP A 365 13.32 4.27 -9.10
C ASP A 365 13.32 2.75 -9.27
N PHE A 366 14.38 2.07 -8.83
CA PHE A 366 14.58 0.65 -9.09
C PHE A 366 15.23 -0.09 -7.93
N ILE A 367 15.09 -1.41 -7.94
CA ILE A 367 15.61 -2.34 -6.93
C ILE A 367 16.36 -3.47 -7.62
N VAL A 368 17.41 -3.95 -6.97
CA VAL A 368 18.21 -5.08 -7.46
C VAL A 368 18.04 -6.27 -6.51
N PHE A 369 17.76 -7.45 -7.09
CA PHE A 369 17.64 -8.72 -6.39
C PHE A 369 18.66 -9.75 -6.87
N ASP A 370 19.07 -10.64 -5.98
CA ASP A 370 19.77 -11.86 -6.33
C ASP A 370 18.75 -13.01 -6.37
N ALA A 371 17.95 -13.04 -7.42
CA ALA A 371 16.88 -14.00 -7.61
C ALA A 371 16.91 -14.54 -9.05
N PRO A 372 16.56 -15.82 -9.30
CA PRO A 372 16.62 -16.40 -10.64
C PRO A 372 15.55 -15.85 -11.59
N SER A 373 14.44 -15.33 -11.08
CA SER A 373 13.36 -14.73 -11.89
C SER A 373 12.53 -13.76 -11.05
N PRO A 374 11.70 -12.91 -11.69
CA PRO A 374 10.75 -12.08 -10.95
C PRO A 374 9.75 -12.87 -10.10
N ALA A 375 9.28 -14.04 -10.58
CA ALA A 375 8.41 -14.92 -9.81
C ALA A 375 9.11 -15.48 -8.57
N ALA A 376 10.41 -15.81 -8.66
CA ALA A 376 11.22 -16.29 -7.55
C ALA A 376 11.37 -15.24 -6.43
N VAL A 377 11.31 -13.94 -6.74
CA VAL A 377 11.32 -12.90 -5.72
C VAL A 377 10.16 -13.11 -4.74
N VAL A 378 8.96 -13.41 -5.25
CA VAL A 378 7.79 -13.70 -4.43
C VAL A 378 7.87 -15.08 -3.79
N ALA A 379 8.24 -16.11 -4.56
CA ALA A 379 8.28 -17.50 -4.09
C ALA A 379 9.24 -17.70 -2.91
N GLU A 380 10.42 -17.06 -2.96
CA GLU A 380 11.51 -17.23 -2.00
C GLU A 380 11.58 -16.09 -0.95
N ILE A 381 10.70 -15.09 -1.08
CA ILE A 381 10.74 -13.85 -0.28
C ILE A 381 12.15 -13.25 -0.36
N SER A 382 12.68 -13.12 -1.59
CA SER A 382 14.05 -12.68 -1.80
C SER A 382 14.27 -11.26 -1.25
N PRO A 383 15.28 -11.02 -0.41
CA PRO A 383 15.57 -9.69 0.07
C PRO A 383 16.20 -8.83 -1.04
N PRO A 384 15.84 -7.55 -1.16
CA PRO A 384 16.52 -6.66 -2.10
C PRO A 384 17.95 -6.38 -1.63
N LEU A 385 18.89 -6.31 -2.60
CA LEU A 385 20.30 -6.03 -2.34
C LEU A 385 20.62 -4.55 -2.31
N MET A 386 19.99 -3.78 -3.18
CA MET A 386 20.16 -2.33 -3.23
C MET A 386 18.92 -1.67 -3.85
N GLY A 387 18.67 -0.43 -3.48
CA GLY A 387 17.59 0.38 -4.02
C GLY A 387 18.09 1.73 -4.49
N TYR A 388 17.35 2.28 -5.44
CA TYR A 388 17.63 3.58 -6.04
C TYR A 388 16.35 4.41 -6.13
N LYS A 389 16.47 5.70 -5.86
CA LYS A 389 15.43 6.72 -6.04
C LYS A 389 15.97 7.82 -6.92
N ALA A 390 15.30 8.07 -8.06
CA ALA A 390 15.76 9.02 -9.08
C ALA A 390 17.27 8.85 -9.43
N GLY A 391 17.71 7.60 -9.63
CA GLY A 391 19.09 7.25 -9.93
C GLY A 391 20.08 7.38 -8.76
N ARG A 392 19.63 7.79 -7.57
CA ARG A 392 20.47 7.89 -6.37
C ARG A 392 20.30 6.63 -5.52
N LYS A 393 21.42 6.00 -5.12
CA LYS A 393 21.39 4.84 -4.22
C LYS A 393 20.80 5.23 -2.86
N THR A 394 19.78 4.50 -2.41
CA THR A 394 19.10 4.75 -1.13
C THR A 394 19.53 3.77 -0.04
N PHE A 395 19.82 2.52 -0.41
CA PHE A 395 20.37 1.53 0.51
C PHE A 395 21.19 0.49 -0.22
N GLU A 396 21.99 -0.24 0.55
CA GLU A 396 22.74 -1.42 0.12
C GLU A 396 22.73 -2.46 1.24
N ARG A 397 22.55 -3.72 0.87
CA ARG A 397 22.55 -4.87 1.78
C ARG A 397 23.65 -5.85 1.39
N ALA A 398 24.50 -6.21 2.33
CA ALA A 398 25.51 -7.25 2.12
C ALA A 398 24.86 -8.62 1.90
N GLN A 399 25.38 -9.37 0.95
CA GLN A 399 24.97 -10.76 0.74
C GLN A 399 25.47 -11.66 1.88
N ALA A 400 24.64 -12.64 2.27
CA ALA A 400 25.06 -13.65 3.23
C ALA A 400 26.18 -14.51 2.61
N ARG A 401 27.23 -14.78 3.40
CA ARG A 401 28.36 -15.65 3.02
C ARG A 401 28.36 -16.90 3.88
N LEU A 402 28.31 -18.05 3.25
CA LEU A 402 28.52 -19.32 3.95
C LEU A 402 30.01 -19.47 4.30
N LEU A 403 30.28 -19.69 5.57
CA LEU A 403 31.63 -20.00 6.07
C LEU A 403 31.74 -21.56 6.13
N ARG A 404 32.14 -22.16 5.01
CA ARG A 404 32.41 -23.59 5.01
C ARG A 404 33.73 -23.87 5.73
N PRO A 405 33.82 -24.95 6.54
CA PRO A 405 35.08 -25.36 7.19
C PRO A 405 36.16 -25.73 6.18
#